data_38103cb4f6550373f7ae3396de0f1c52
#
_entry.id   38103cb4f6550373f7ae3396de0f1c52
#
_cell.length_a   1.000
_cell.length_b   1.000
_cell.length_c   1.000
_cell.angle_alpha   90.00
_cell.angle_beta   90.00
_cell.angle_gamma   90.00
#
_symmetry.space_group_name_H-M   'P 1'
#
loop_
_entity.id
_entity.type
_entity.pdbx_description
1 polymer ?
#
loop_
_entity_poly.entity_id
_entity_poly.type
_entity_poly.pdbx_seq_one_letter_code
_entity_poly.pdbx_strand_id
1 'polypeptide(L)'
;MTDRQYNATQLVALPRLKAHELLALARAIIAAAKKRGELPSAVAAALADLEEGAAALAAALGSRDRKAVTSVRDADRVEDNAVGALVDVCKAWQRLPREQFPEEVAIAEACLAVVLEDGTLGFLTYKPMVEHSEVQRRLDRMAAKGIDRDLRSIGLGPFVDHLLAA
;
A
#
# COMPACT_ATOMS: atom_id res chain seq x y z
N MET A 1 38.69 -14.03 48.01
CA MET A 1 38.25 -13.77 46.63
C MET A 1 36.85 -13.23 46.69
N THR A 2 36.69 -11.93 46.41
CA THR A 2 35.38 -11.24 46.48
C THR A 2 34.57 -11.61 45.24
N ASP A 3 33.49 -12.36 45.43
CA ASP A 3 32.50 -12.62 44.37
C ASP A 3 31.92 -11.26 43.91
N ARG A 4 32.35 -10.81 42.75
CA ARG A 4 31.71 -9.66 42.09
C ARG A 4 30.39 -10.11 41.54
N GLN A 5 29.30 -9.86 42.27
CA GLN A 5 27.95 -9.99 41.73
C GLN A 5 27.76 -8.92 40.63
N TYR A 6 27.84 -9.33 39.40
CA TYR A 6 27.48 -8.49 38.26
C TYR A 6 25.96 -8.44 38.09
N ASN A 7 25.37 -7.27 38.25
CA ASN A 7 23.97 -7.07 37.94
C ASN A 7 23.88 -6.84 36.43
N ALA A 8 23.42 -7.85 35.70
CA ALA A 8 23.34 -7.84 34.24
C ALA A 8 22.48 -6.67 33.69
N THR A 9 21.48 -6.21 34.45
CA THR A 9 20.64 -5.06 34.07
C THR A 9 21.35 -3.70 34.14
N GLN A 10 22.47 -3.61 34.85
CA GLN A 10 23.26 -2.38 34.93
C GLN A 10 24.39 -2.31 33.90
N LEU A 11 24.72 -3.44 33.26
CA LEU A 11 25.86 -3.55 32.35
C LEU A 11 25.53 -3.32 30.88
N VAL A 12 24.26 -3.43 30.47
CA VAL A 12 23.88 -3.28 29.09
C VAL A 12 22.61 -2.44 28.98
N ALA A 13 22.75 -1.14 28.81
CA ALA A 13 21.69 -0.31 28.29
C ALA A 13 21.60 -0.56 26.77
N LEU A 14 20.70 -1.43 26.35
CA LEU A 14 20.46 -1.65 24.92
C LEU A 14 19.92 -0.35 24.30
N PRO A 15 20.50 0.11 23.19
CA PRO A 15 19.96 1.25 22.46
C PRO A 15 18.52 0.96 22.03
N ARG A 16 17.68 2.00 21.92
CA ARG A 16 16.32 1.86 21.34
C ARG A 16 16.44 1.59 19.85
N LEU A 17 16.44 0.33 19.49
CA LEU A 17 16.53 -0.14 18.11
C LEU A 17 15.13 -0.30 17.51
N LYS A 18 15.00 -0.06 16.21
CA LYS A 18 13.82 -0.45 15.45
C LYS A 18 13.77 -1.98 15.31
N ALA A 19 12.59 -2.55 15.08
CA ALA A 19 12.40 -4.00 15.07
C ALA A 19 13.34 -4.74 14.10
N HIS A 20 13.58 -4.20 12.91
CA HIS A 20 14.49 -4.79 11.93
C HIS A 20 15.98 -4.67 12.34
N GLU A 21 16.35 -3.59 13.03
CA GLU A 21 17.69 -3.41 13.57
C GLU A 21 17.96 -4.39 14.74
N LEU A 22 16.94 -4.58 15.60
CA LEU A 22 16.99 -5.57 16.68
C LEU A 22 17.14 -6.99 16.12
N LEU A 23 16.40 -7.32 15.05
CA LEU A 23 16.52 -8.62 14.38
C LEU A 23 17.91 -8.82 13.77
N ALA A 24 18.46 -7.79 13.13
CA ALA A 24 19.82 -7.85 12.57
C ALA A 24 20.87 -8.06 13.67
N LEU A 25 20.76 -7.35 14.80
CA LEU A 25 21.64 -7.52 15.95
C LEU A 25 21.54 -8.93 16.55
N ALA A 26 20.33 -9.44 16.77
CA ALA A 26 20.12 -10.79 17.29
C ALA A 26 20.76 -11.84 16.38
N ARG A 27 20.58 -11.75 15.07
CA ARG A 27 21.22 -12.64 14.08
C ARG A 27 22.75 -12.56 14.12
N ALA A 28 23.32 -11.37 14.30
CA ALA A 28 24.76 -11.19 14.41
C ALA A 28 25.33 -11.86 15.67
N ILE A 29 24.64 -11.71 16.83
CA ILE A 29 25.01 -12.36 18.10
C ILE A 29 24.95 -13.90 17.96
N ILE A 30 23.85 -14.44 17.39
CA ILE A 30 23.67 -15.87 17.15
C ILE A 30 24.80 -16.42 16.27
N ALA A 31 25.10 -15.72 15.16
CA ALA A 31 26.17 -16.13 14.27
C ALA A 31 27.56 -16.11 14.94
N ALA A 32 27.84 -15.11 15.75
CA ALA A 32 29.09 -15.01 16.50
C ALA A 32 29.21 -16.10 17.57
N ALA A 33 28.12 -16.42 18.26
CA ALA A 33 28.10 -17.48 19.29
C ALA A 33 28.34 -18.87 18.65
N LYS A 34 27.68 -19.15 17.52
CA LYS A 34 27.87 -20.43 16.76
C LYS A 34 29.30 -20.64 16.28
N LYS A 35 30.04 -19.58 15.98
CA LYS A 35 31.45 -19.68 15.58
C LYS A 35 32.39 -20.03 16.74
N ARG A 36 31.97 -19.84 17.98
CA ARG A 36 32.83 -20.11 19.17
C ARG A 36 32.88 -21.59 19.56
N GLY A 37 32.01 -22.43 19.07
CA GLY A 37 31.93 -23.84 19.44
C GLY A 37 31.26 -24.05 20.80
N GLU A 38 31.88 -24.78 21.72
CA GLU A 38 31.29 -25.07 23.03
C GLU A 38 31.08 -23.81 23.87
N LEU A 39 29.84 -23.62 24.32
CA LEU A 39 29.39 -22.51 25.15
C LEU A 39 29.07 -23.03 26.58
N PRO A 40 29.29 -22.26 27.63
CA PRO A 40 28.77 -22.57 28.97
C PRO A 40 27.25 -22.76 28.92
N SER A 41 26.74 -23.70 29.76
CA SER A 41 25.31 -24.08 29.69
C SER A 41 24.33 -22.91 29.86
N ALA A 42 24.64 -21.94 30.74
CA ALA A 42 23.84 -20.75 30.91
C ALA A 42 23.81 -19.84 29.67
N VAL A 43 24.93 -19.77 28.94
CA VAL A 43 25.04 -19.00 27.69
C VAL A 43 24.30 -19.72 26.56
N ALA A 44 24.39 -21.06 26.52
CA ALA A 44 23.69 -21.88 25.55
C ALA A 44 22.15 -21.74 25.70
N ALA A 45 21.63 -21.74 26.94
CA ALA A 45 20.22 -21.52 27.22
C ALA A 45 19.77 -20.11 26.75
N ALA A 46 20.49 -19.06 27.12
CA ALA A 46 20.17 -17.70 26.67
C ALA A 46 20.27 -17.54 25.14
N LEU A 47 21.14 -18.28 24.46
CA LEU A 47 21.24 -18.28 23.02
C LEU A 47 20.02 -18.94 22.38
N ALA A 48 19.51 -20.02 22.95
CA ALA A 48 18.28 -20.69 22.48
C ALA A 48 17.05 -19.75 22.58
N ASP A 49 16.91 -19.06 23.72
CA ASP A 49 15.85 -18.04 23.91
C ASP A 49 15.97 -16.90 22.90
N LEU A 50 17.19 -16.46 22.60
CA LEU A 50 17.44 -15.42 21.58
C LEU A 50 17.11 -15.91 20.16
N GLU A 51 17.40 -17.17 19.84
CA GLU A 51 17.05 -17.77 18.54
C GLU A 51 15.54 -17.85 18.35
N GLU A 52 14.82 -18.29 19.39
CA GLU A 52 13.35 -18.34 19.38
C GLU A 52 12.74 -16.93 19.21
N GLY A 53 13.20 -15.97 20.00
CA GLY A 53 12.74 -14.58 19.91
C GLY A 53 13.03 -13.94 18.55
N ALA A 54 14.21 -14.20 17.98
CA ALA A 54 14.56 -13.72 16.64
C ALA A 54 13.70 -14.33 15.55
N ALA A 55 13.36 -15.62 15.64
CA ALA A 55 12.48 -16.31 14.73
C ALA A 55 11.04 -15.75 14.80
N ALA A 56 10.51 -15.55 16.01
CA ALA A 56 9.21 -14.96 16.25
C ALA A 56 9.12 -13.52 15.70
N LEU A 57 10.14 -12.70 15.95
CA LEU A 57 10.22 -11.34 15.42
C LEU A 57 10.29 -11.32 13.89
N ALA A 58 11.08 -12.20 13.28
CA ALA A 58 11.16 -12.33 11.82
C ALA A 58 9.82 -12.72 11.20
N ALA A 59 9.09 -13.66 11.81
CA ALA A 59 7.77 -14.07 11.37
C ALA A 59 6.75 -12.93 11.48
N ALA A 60 6.76 -12.17 12.59
CA ALA A 60 5.88 -11.02 12.81
C ALA A 60 6.14 -9.90 11.78
N LEU A 61 7.40 -9.57 11.49
CA LEU A 61 7.77 -8.59 10.46
C LEU A 61 7.31 -9.06 9.08
N GLY A 62 7.61 -10.31 8.71
CA GLY A 62 7.20 -10.84 7.40
C GLY A 62 5.68 -10.97 7.21
N SER A 63 4.90 -11.18 8.28
CA SER A 63 3.45 -11.17 8.22
C SER A 63 2.88 -9.76 8.05
N ARG A 64 3.46 -8.78 8.76
CA ARG A 64 3.10 -7.36 8.66
C ARG A 64 3.36 -6.81 7.26
N ASP A 65 4.54 -7.08 6.70
CA ASP A 65 4.91 -6.61 5.37
C ASP A 65 4.01 -7.23 4.29
N ARG A 66 3.71 -8.54 4.39
CA ARG A 66 2.79 -9.21 3.46
C ARG A 66 1.38 -8.64 3.52
N LYS A 67 0.85 -8.41 4.73
CA LYS A 67 -0.50 -7.83 4.91
C LYS A 67 -0.57 -6.40 4.36
N ALA A 68 0.45 -5.58 4.60
CA ALA A 68 0.52 -4.23 4.06
C ALA A 68 0.58 -4.23 2.52
N VAL A 69 1.42 -5.08 1.92
CA VAL A 69 1.53 -5.20 0.45
C VAL A 69 0.23 -5.71 -0.17
N THR A 70 -0.45 -6.70 0.46
CA THR A 70 -1.72 -7.22 -0.04
C THR A 70 -2.81 -6.15 0.03
N SER A 71 -2.90 -5.39 1.12
CA SER A 71 -3.90 -4.32 1.26
C SER A 71 -3.71 -3.18 0.26
N VAL A 72 -2.46 -2.79 -0.03
CA VAL A 72 -2.16 -1.77 -1.05
C VAL A 72 -2.55 -2.26 -2.45
N ARG A 73 -2.21 -3.50 -2.80
CA ARG A 73 -2.60 -4.09 -4.10
C ARG A 73 -4.10 -4.26 -4.27
N ASP A 74 -4.80 -4.57 -3.18
CA ASP A 74 -6.25 -4.72 -3.23
C ASP A 74 -6.93 -3.35 -3.40
N ALA A 75 -6.44 -2.30 -2.72
CA ALA A 75 -6.93 -0.94 -2.91
C ALA A 75 -6.64 -0.43 -4.34
N ASP A 76 -5.42 -0.59 -4.82
CA ASP A 76 -4.97 -0.27 -6.17
C ASP A 76 -5.91 -0.90 -7.23
N ARG A 77 -6.18 -2.21 -7.10
CA ARG A 77 -7.09 -2.92 -8.01
C ARG A 77 -8.53 -2.40 -7.95
N VAL A 78 -9.02 -1.96 -6.78
CA VAL A 78 -10.36 -1.38 -6.64
C VAL A 78 -10.42 -0.04 -7.37
N GLU A 79 -9.39 0.80 -7.20
CA GLU A 79 -9.28 2.10 -7.89
C GLU A 79 -9.19 1.91 -9.41
N ASP A 80 -8.33 1.01 -9.91
CA ASP A 80 -8.22 0.64 -11.32
C ASP A 80 -9.56 0.23 -11.92
N ASN A 81 -10.28 -0.65 -11.24
CA ASN A 81 -11.58 -1.13 -11.70
C ASN A 81 -12.63 -0.01 -11.73
N ALA A 82 -12.60 0.91 -10.75
CA ALA A 82 -13.53 2.02 -10.69
C ALA A 82 -13.28 3.02 -11.83
N VAL A 83 -12.03 3.37 -12.09
CA VAL A 83 -11.63 4.23 -13.23
C VAL A 83 -12.01 3.54 -14.55
N GLY A 84 -11.67 2.28 -14.71
CA GLY A 84 -11.99 1.50 -15.91
C GLY A 84 -13.50 1.46 -16.20
N ALA A 85 -14.30 1.18 -15.18
CA ALA A 85 -15.76 1.13 -15.30
C ALA A 85 -16.36 2.49 -15.73
N LEU A 86 -15.89 3.60 -15.16
CA LEU A 86 -16.31 4.94 -15.56
C LEU A 86 -15.96 5.23 -17.02
N VAL A 87 -14.73 4.90 -17.43
CA VAL A 87 -14.28 5.09 -18.81
C VAL A 87 -15.11 4.25 -19.80
N ASP A 88 -15.38 2.99 -19.46
CA ASP A 88 -16.12 2.08 -20.35
C ASP A 88 -17.57 2.54 -20.54
N VAL A 89 -18.24 2.99 -19.48
CA VAL A 89 -19.60 3.50 -19.61
C VAL A 89 -19.63 4.83 -20.37
N CYS A 90 -18.68 5.73 -20.19
CA CYS A 90 -18.58 6.96 -20.97
C CYS A 90 -18.30 6.66 -22.47
N LYS A 91 -17.45 5.68 -22.78
CA LYS A 91 -17.24 5.22 -24.15
C LYS A 91 -18.49 4.59 -24.76
N ALA A 92 -19.31 3.92 -23.97
CA ALA A 92 -20.58 3.39 -24.44
C ALA A 92 -21.54 4.53 -24.81
N TRP A 93 -21.66 5.55 -23.97
CA TRP A 93 -22.45 6.76 -24.26
C TRP A 93 -21.96 7.49 -25.50
N GLN A 94 -20.66 7.64 -25.70
CA GLN A 94 -20.06 8.29 -26.87
C GLN A 94 -20.44 7.63 -28.20
N ARG A 95 -20.84 6.34 -28.19
CA ARG A 95 -21.27 5.58 -29.39
C ARG A 95 -22.73 5.79 -29.75
N LEU A 96 -23.50 6.45 -28.88
CA LEU A 96 -24.91 6.70 -29.16
C LEU A 96 -25.07 7.79 -30.21
N PRO A 97 -26.21 7.77 -30.97
CA PRO A 97 -26.53 8.82 -31.95
C PRO A 97 -26.64 10.19 -31.24
N ARG A 98 -25.79 11.13 -31.62
CA ARG A 98 -25.74 12.47 -30.97
C ARG A 98 -27.03 13.25 -31.16
N GLU A 99 -27.77 13.00 -32.24
CA GLU A 99 -29.08 13.64 -32.51
C GLU A 99 -30.15 13.22 -31.52
N GLN A 100 -30.04 12.03 -30.92
CA GLN A 100 -31.00 11.49 -29.94
C GLN A 100 -30.54 11.70 -28.50
N PHE A 101 -29.22 11.74 -28.26
CA PHE A 101 -28.60 11.82 -26.94
C PHE A 101 -27.51 12.92 -26.88
N PRO A 102 -27.86 14.19 -27.24
CA PRO A 102 -26.87 15.24 -27.39
C PRO A 102 -26.17 15.61 -26.06
N GLU A 103 -26.90 15.65 -24.95
CA GLU A 103 -26.37 15.99 -23.62
C GLU A 103 -25.50 14.86 -23.07
N GLU A 104 -25.99 13.64 -23.12
CA GLU A 104 -25.29 12.47 -22.57
C GLU A 104 -23.97 12.24 -23.30
N VAL A 105 -23.97 12.35 -24.62
CA VAL A 105 -22.74 12.23 -25.42
C VAL A 105 -21.76 13.35 -25.06
N ALA A 106 -22.23 14.59 -24.94
CA ALA A 106 -21.37 15.72 -24.58
C ALA A 106 -20.76 15.58 -23.19
N ILE A 107 -21.55 15.13 -22.20
CA ILE A 107 -21.08 14.88 -20.83
C ILE A 107 -20.04 13.74 -20.81
N ALA A 108 -20.31 12.65 -21.53
CA ALA A 108 -19.39 11.51 -21.64
C ALA A 108 -18.06 11.93 -22.29
N GLU A 109 -18.09 12.73 -23.36
CA GLU A 109 -16.90 13.29 -24.00
C GLU A 109 -16.11 14.19 -23.06
N ALA A 110 -16.78 15.05 -22.29
CA ALA A 110 -16.13 15.90 -21.32
C ALA A 110 -15.45 15.11 -20.21
N CYS A 111 -16.07 14.04 -19.74
CA CYS A 111 -15.49 13.12 -18.77
C CYS A 111 -14.25 12.44 -19.36
N LEU A 112 -14.37 11.84 -20.53
CA LEU A 112 -13.25 11.16 -21.20
C LEU A 112 -12.08 12.11 -21.46
N ALA A 113 -12.33 13.36 -21.84
CA ALA A 113 -11.27 14.36 -22.05
C ALA A 113 -10.48 14.69 -20.77
N VAL A 114 -11.09 14.55 -19.58
CA VAL A 114 -10.40 14.74 -18.31
C VAL A 114 -9.70 13.46 -17.86
N VAL A 115 -10.36 12.31 -17.93
CA VAL A 115 -9.84 11.03 -17.44
C VAL A 115 -8.74 10.51 -18.36
N LEU A 116 -8.91 10.63 -19.68
CA LEU A 116 -7.96 10.19 -20.71
C LEU A 116 -7.13 11.38 -21.25
N GLU A 117 -6.61 12.24 -20.39
CA GLU A 117 -5.86 13.44 -20.79
C GLU A 117 -4.75 13.12 -21.82
N ASP A 118 -4.07 11.99 -21.66
CA ASP A 118 -3.02 11.51 -22.56
C ASP A 118 -3.56 10.50 -23.61
N GLY A 119 -4.87 10.42 -23.78
CA GLY A 119 -5.54 9.50 -24.71
C GLY A 119 -5.60 8.05 -24.22
N THR A 120 -4.99 7.73 -23.08
CA THR A 120 -4.91 6.36 -22.54
C THR A 120 -5.09 6.33 -21.01
N LEU A 121 -5.25 5.12 -20.47
CA LEU A 121 -5.18 4.83 -19.03
C LEU A 121 -3.74 4.47 -18.58
N GLY A 122 -2.72 4.95 -19.28
CA GLY A 122 -1.33 4.62 -18.99
C GLY A 122 -0.89 4.93 -17.56
N PHE A 123 -1.51 5.90 -16.91
CA PHE A 123 -1.23 6.24 -15.52
C PHE A 123 -1.59 5.13 -14.52
N LEU A 124 -2.52 4.21 -14.86
CA LEU A 124 -2.85 3.02 -14.05
C LEU A 124 -1.71 1.97 -14.02
N THR A 125 -0.61 2.21 -14.70
CA THR A 125 0.61 1.37 -14.64
C THR A 125 1.71 1.97 -13.77
N TYR A 126 1.45 3.09 -13.12
CA TYR A 126 2.42 3.76 -12.26
C TYR A 126 2.55 3.05 -10.90
N LYS A 127 3.48 3.51 -10.08
CA LYS A 127 3.54 3.04 -8.69
C LYS A 127 2.28 3.51 -7.95
N PRO A 128 1.68 2.68 -7.07
CA PRO A 128 0.38 2.96 -6.44
C PRO A 128 0.20 4.38 -5.88
N MET A 129 1.21 4.93 -5.19
CA MET A 129 1.13 6.30 -4.66
C MET A 129 1.09 7.38 -5.76
N VAL A 130 1.78 7.16 -6.88
CA VAL A 130 1.79 8.10 -8.02
C VAL A 130 0.49 7.98 -8.78
N GLU A 131 0.01 6.77 -8.98
CA GLU A 131 -1.27 6.45 -9.60
C GLU A 131 -2.43 7.08 -8.85
N HIS A 132 -2.54 6.83 -7.55
CA HIS A 132 -3.55 7.46 -6.70
C HIS A 132 -3.53 9.00 -6.78
N SER A 133 -2.35 9.61 -6.78
CA SER A 133 -2.22 11.07 -6.95
C SER A 133 -2.72 11.55 -8.31
N GLU A 134 -2.52 10.75 -9.37
CA GLU A 134 -3.01 11.04 -10.70
C GLU A 134 -4.53 10.88 -10.81
N VAL A 135 -5.11 9.86 -10.15
CA VAL A 135 -6.56 9.70 -10.05
C VAL A 135 -7.19 10.87 -9.32
N GLN A 136 -6.66 11.24 -8.14
CA GLN A 136 -7.16 12.38 -7.37
C GLN A 136 -7.09 13.69 -8.18
N ARG A 137 -6.00 13.94 -8.88
CA ARG A 137 -5.86 15.12 -9.75
C ARG A 137 -6.96 15.19 -10.83
N ARG A 138 -7.33 14.04 -11.40
CA ARG A 138 -8.41 13.96 -12.40
C ARG A 138 -9.79 14.17 -11.77
N LEU A 139 -10.02 13.61 -10.59
CA LEU A 139 -11.26 13.81 -9.83
C LEU A 139 -11.44 15.30 -9.46
N ASP A 140 -10.41 15.97 -8.96
CA ASP A 140 -10.43 17.39 -8.65
C ASP A 140 -10.76 18.23 -9.89
N ARG A 141 -10.23 17.87 -11.06
CA ARG A 141 -10.54 18.54 -12.33
C ARG A 141 -11.98 18.29 -12.79
N MET A 142 -12.50 17.08 -12.61
CA MET A 142 -13.90 16.76 -12.89
C MET A 142 -14.83 17.59 -12.02
N ALA A 143 -14.56 17.67 -10.71
CA ALA A 143 -15.32 18.47 -9.77
C ALA A 143 -15.26 19.96 -10.10
N ALA A 144 -14.07 20.50 -10.39
CA ALA A 144 -13.88 21.91 -10.75
C ALA A 144 -14.65 22.31 -12.04
N LYS A 145 -14.86 21.37 -12.94
CA LYS A 145 -15.64 21.56 -14.17
C LYS A 145 -17.12 21.18 -14.02
N GLY A 146 -17.55 20.68 -12.87
CA GLY A 146 -18.91 20.21 -12.61
C GLY A 146 -19.30 18.91 -13.33
N ILE A 147 -18.32 18.21 -13.92
CA ILE A 147 -18.56 16.97 -14.70
C ILE A 147 -19.12 15.86 -13.81
N ASP A 148 -18.71 15.78 -12.54
CA ASP A 148 -19.23 14.82 -11.56
C ASP A 148 -20.76 15.00 -11.35
N ARG A 149 -21.23 16.23 -11.26
CA ARG A 149 -22.65 16.57 -11.17
C ARG A 149 -23.37 16.21 -12.47
N ASP A 150 -22.78 16.54 -13.61
CA ASP A 150 -23.38 16.31 -14.92
C ASP A 150 -23.47 14.80 -15.21
N LEU A 151 -22.48 13.99 -14.84
CA LEU A 151 -22.54 12.53 -14.89
C LEU A 151 -23.69 11.97 -14.05
N ARG A 152 -23.94 12.54 -12.88
CA ARG A 152 -25.08 12.16 -12.01
C ARG A 152 -26.42 12.46 -12.68
N SER A 153 -26.54 13.59 -13.40
CA SER A 153 -27.76 13.98 -14.08
C SER A 153 -28.19 13.01 -15.18
N ILE A 154 -27.21 12.32 -15.80
CA ILE A 154 -27.45 11.29 -16.83
C ILE A 154 -27.45 9.86 -16.27
N GLY A 155 -27.57 9.69 -14.95
CA GLY A 155 -27.71 8.39 -14.31
C GLY A 155 -26.39 7.64 -14.04
N LEU A 156 -25.22 8.27 -14.24
CA LEU A 156 -23.91 7.67 -13.97
C LEU A 156 -23.39 7.94 -12.55
N GLY A 157 -24.24 8.41 -11.65
CA GLY A 157 -23.92 8.62 -10.23
C GLY A 157 -23.24 7.43 -9.56
N PRO A 158 -23.73 6.19 -9.68
CA PRO A 158 -23.10 5.02 -9.07
C PRO A 158 -21.63 4.80 -9.48
N PHE A 159 -21.24 5.14 -10.70
CA PHE A 159 -19.85 5.04 -11.15
C PHE A 159 -18.97 6.12 -10.51
N VAL A 160 -19.50 7.34 -10.38
CA VAL A 160 -18.81 8.44 -9.67
C VAL A 160 -18.65 8.10 -8.19
N ASP A 161 -19.70 7.60 -7.53
CA ASP A 161 -19.67 7.22 -6.13
C ASP A 161 -18.69 6.07 -5.87
N HIS A 162 -18.64 5.08 -6.78
CA HIS A 162 -17.69 3.98 -6.67
C HIS A 162 -16.25 4.47 -6.77
N LEU A 163 -15.97 5.38 -7.70
CA LEU A 163 -14.64 5.96 -7.88
C LEU A 163 -14.22 6.85 -6.70
N LEU A 164 -15.14 7.58 -6.09
CA LEU A 164 -14.85 8.41 -4.90
C LEU A 164 -14.66 7.59 -3.62
N ALA A 165 -15.12 6.33 -3.61
CA ALA A 165 -15.01 5.42 -2.47
C ALA A 165 -13.81 4.46 -2.58
N ALA A 166 -13.14 4.39 -3.72
CA ALA A 166 -12.00 3.51 -4.00
C ALA A 166 -10.70 4.11 -3.50
#